data_e0e782a4402a8442d1973fe7e57ebde1
#
_entry.id   e0e782a4402a8442d1973fe7e57ebde1
#
_cell.length_a   1.000
_cell.length_b   1.000
_cell.length_c   1.000
_cell.angle_alpha   90.00
_cell.angle_beta   90.00
_cell.angle_gamma   90.00
#
_symmetry.space_group_name_H-M   'P 1'
#
loop_
_entity.id
_entity.type
_entity.pdbx_description
1 polymer ?
#
loop_
_entity_poly.entity_id
_entity_poly.type
_entity_poly.pdbx_seq_one_letter_code
_entity_poly.pdbx_strand_id
1 'polypeptide(L)'
;MVFTGKLEKMLRKDAMQIVVNLGGVLDNSVNKQTNYLILGDNDYNAILKGEKSSKHKKAEKLKLEGQDIEIIDERTFYDLLNV
;
A
#
# COMPACT_ATOMS: atom_id res chain seq x y z
N MET A 1 2.04 0.82 -7.41
CA MET A 1 1.36 0.80 -6.10
C MET A 1 0.75 -0.56 -5.82
N VAL A 2 0.84 -0.99 -4.60
CA VAL A 2 0.24 -2.25 -4.15
C VAL A 2 -0.62 -1.95 -2.93
N PHE A 3 -1.82 -2.55 -2.89
CA PHE A 3 -2.71 -2.44 -1.73
C PHE A 3 -2.69 -3.75 -0.94
N THR A 4 -2.77 -3.65 0.37
CA THR A 4 -2.93 -4.81 1.24
C THR A 4 -3.98 -4.49 2.31
N GLY A 5 -4.85 -5.46 2.60
CA GLY A 5 -5.96 -5.28 3.53
C GLY A 5 -7.14 -4.56 2.93
N LYS A 6 -8.13 -4.26 3.76
CA LYS A 6 -9.34 -3.54 3.36
C LYS A 6 -9.25 -2.07 3.74
N LEU A 7 -9.71 -1.21 2.85
CA LEU A 7 -9.82 0.22 3.12
C LEU A 7 -11.16 0.50 3.82
N GLU A 8 -11.15 1.44 4.77
CA GLU A 8 -12.36 1.81 5.51
C GLU A 8 -13.25 2.83 4.79
N LYS A 9 -12.63 3.87 4.21
CA LYS A 9 -13.37 4.99 3.62
C LYS A 9 -14.00 4.66 2.28
N MET A 10 -13.41 3.73 1.54
CA MET A 10 -13.90 3.38 0.21
C MET A 10 -13.54 1.94 -0.10
N LEU A 11 -14.20 1.38 -1.10
CA LEU A 11 -13.83 0.07 -1.59
C LEU A 11 -12.46 0.12 -2.25
N ARG A 12 -11.70 -0.96 -2.09
CA ARG A 12 -10.37 -1.08 -2.72
C ARG A 12 -10.44 -0.83 -4.23
N LYS A 13 -11.51 -1.31 -4.86
CA LYS A 13 -11.78 -1.09 -6.29
C LYS A 13 -11.83 0.39 -6.64
N ASP A 14 -12.51 1.19 -5.80
CA ASP A 14 -12.65 2.63 -6.03
C ASP A 14 -11.31 3.34 -5.86
N ALA A 15 -10.55 2.97 -4.84
CA ALA A 15 -9.22 3.52 -4.63
C ALA A 15 -8.29 3.21 -5.80
N MET A 16 -8.33 2.00 -6.32
CA MET A 16 -7.55 1.59 -7.48
C MET A 16 -7.91 2.42 -8.71
N GLN A 17 -9.21 2.69 -8.91
CA GLN A 17 -9.65 3.51 -10.03
C GLN A 17 -9.12 4.95 -9.95
N ILE A 18 -9.10 5.53 -8.75
CA ILE A 18 -8.53 6.86 -8.55
C ILE A 18 -7.06 6.89 -8.92
N VAL A 19 -6.30 5.89 -8.49
CA VAL A 19 -4.87 5.79 -8.81
C VAL A 19 -4.65 5.72 -10.32
N VAL A 20 -5.43 4.90 -11.02
CA VAL A 20 -5.33 4.77 -12.48
C VAL A 20 -5.69 6.09 -13.16
N ASN A 21 -6.73 6.77 -12.68
CA ASN A 21 -7.15 8.07 -13.24
C ASN A 21 -6.08 9.15 -13.09
N LEU A 22 -5.25 9.05 -12.07
CA LEU A 22 -4.14 9.98 -11.83
C LEU A 22 -2.85 9.56 -12.55
N GLY A 23 -2.90 8.51 -13.37
CA GLY A 23 -1.74 8.04 -14.11
C GLY A 23 -0.84 7.08 -13.33
N GLY A 24 -1.30 6.60 -12.18
CA GLY A 24 -0.54 5.64 -11.38
C GLY A 24 -0.59 4.23 -11.94
N VAL A 25 0.37 3.41 -11.54
CA VAL A 25 0.47 2.01 -11.94
C VAL A 25 0.09 1.13 -10.76
N LEU A 26 -0.78 0.15 -11.01
CA LEU A 26 -1.24 -0.81 -10.00
C LEU A 26 -0.60 -2.17 -10.24
N ASP A 27 -0.13 -2.80 -9.16
CA ASP A 27 0.42 -4.15 -9.18
C ASP A 27 -0.35 -5.02 -8.19
N ASN A 28 -0.45 -6.31 -8.48
CA ASN A 28 -1.10 -7.28 -7.60
C ASN A 28 -0.19 -7.75 -6.48
N SER A 29 1.09 -7.61 -6.64
CA SER A 29 2.08 -8.03 -5.64
C SER A 29 3.27 -7.09 -5.63
N VAL A 30 3.98 -7.06 -4.50
CA VAL A 30 5.20 -6.25 -4.36
C VAL A 30 6.28 -6.81 -5.28
N ASN A 31 6.91 -5.94 -6.07
CA ASN A 31 7.96 -6.30 -7.00
C ASN A 31 8.99 -5.18 -7.11
N LYS A 32 9.96 -5.33 -8.01
CA LYS A 32 11.05 -4.35 -8.17
C LYS A 32 10.60 -2.99 -8.70
N GLN A 33 9.38 -2.89 -9.20
CA GLN A 33 8.82 -1.64 -9.71
C GLN A 33 7.88 -0.97 -8.71
N THR A 34 7.58 -1.63 -7.60
CA THR A 34 6.69 -1.10 -6.57
C THR A 34 7.37 0.08 -5.87
N ASN A 35 6.66 1.21 -5.81
CA ASN A 35 7.14 2.39 -5.10
C ASN A 35 6.29 2.73 -3.88
N TYR A 36 5.05 2.26 -3.80
CA TYR A 36 4.18 2.47 -2.66
C TYR A 36 3.47 1.18 -2.26
N LEU A 37 3.45 0.90 -0.97
CA LEU A 37 2.61 -0.14 -0.38
C LEU A 37 1.61 0.55 0.54
N ILE A 38 0.32 0.40 0.24
CA ILE A 38 -0.76 1.03 0.99
C ILE A 38 -1.38 -0.01 1.94
N LEU A 39 -1.31 0.24 3.24
CA LEU A 39 -1.83 -0.65 4.27
C LEU A 39 -3.27 -0.26 4.59
N GLY A 40 -4.21 -1.18 4.43
CA GLY A 40 -5.57 -1.00 4.93
C GLY A 40 -5.58 -1.10 6.45
N ASP A 41 -6.66 -0.67 7.08
CA ASP A 41 -6.77 -0.61 8.54
C ASP A 41 -6.51 -1.95 9.23
N ASN A 42 -7.00 -3.04 8.65
CA ASN A 42 -6.78 -4.38 9.23
C ASN A 42 -5.30 -4.73 9.29
N ASP A 43 -4.56 -4.40 8.25
CA ASP A 43 -3.12 -4.68 8.22
C ASP A 43 -2.35 -3.74 9.14
N TYR A 44 -2.77 -2.49 9.23
CA TYR A 44 -2.18 -1.54 10.16
C TYR A 44 -2.36 -2.01 11.60
N ASN A 45 -3.57 -2.46 11.97
CA ASN A 45 -3.83 -2.99 13.30
C ASN A 45 -3.03 -4.27 13.57
N ALA A 46 -2.85 -5.13 12.59
CA ALA A 46 -2.02 -6.32 12.71
C ALA A 46 -0.56 -5.95 13.01
N ILE A 47 -0.05 -4.90 12.39
CA ILE A 47 1.32 -4.41 12.65
C ILE A 47 1.46 -3.95 14.10
N LEU A 48 0.47 -3.25 14.64
CA LEU A 48 0.48 -2.81 16.03
C LEU A 48 0.51 -4.00 17.00
N LYS A 49 0.03 -5.16 16.59
CA LYS A 49 0.07 -6.41 17.34
C LYS A 49 1.32 -7.25 17.07
N GLY A 50 2.24 -6.73 16.25
CA GLY A 50 3.45 -7.44 15.88
C GLY A 50 3.31 -8.41 14.71
N GLU A 51 2.17 -8.38 14.01
CA GLU A 51 1.91 -9.22 12.84
C GLU A 51 2.06 -8.40 11.56
N LYS A 52 2.63 -8.99 10.52
CA LYS A 52 2.80 -8.33 9.23
C LYS A 52 2.32 -9.24 8.11
N SER A 53 1.66 -8.65 7.10
CA SER A 53 1.26 -9.40 5.90
C SER A 53 2.48 -9.80 5.07
N SER A 54 2.31 -10.79 4.20
CA SER A 54 3.37 -11.21 3.29
C SER A 54 3.83 -10.08 2.39
N LYS A 55 2.91 -9.25 1.91
CA LYS A 55 3.23 -8.09 1.09
C LYS A 55 4.06 -7.07 1.84
N HIS A 56 3.73 -6.83 3.11
CA HIS A 56 4.49 -5.91 3.96
C HIS A 56 5.93 -6.41 4.16
N LYS A 57 6.08 -7.70 4.50
CA LYS A 57 7.40 -8.31 4.68
C LYS A 57 8.26 -8.21 3.42
N LYS A 58 7.67 -8.47 2.27
CA LYS A 58 8.36 -8.38 0.99
C LYS A 58 8.79 -6.94 0.67
N ALA A 59 7.92 -5.97 0.94
CA ALA A 59 8.24 -4.55 0.74
C ALA A 59 9.40 -4.11 1.63
N GLU A 60 9.40 -4.52 2.90
CA GLU A 60 10.50 -4.22 3.82
C GLU A 60 11.82 -4.81 3.32
N LYS A 61 11.78 -6.05 2.85
CA LYS A 61 12.97 -6.73 2.33
C LYS A 61 13.56 -5.97 1.14
N LEU A 62 12.72 -5.60 0.18
CA LEU A 62 13.15 -4.85 -1.00
C LEU A 62 13.69 -3.47 -0.63
N LYS A 63 13.07 -2.82 0.36
CA LYS A 63 13.54 -1.53 0.87
C LYS A 63 14.94 -1.65 1.47
N LEU A 64 15.19 -2.71 2.23
CA LEU A 64 16.52 -2.98 2.78
C LEU A 64 17.57 -3.27 1.69
N GLU A 65 17.13 -3.80 0.56
CA GLU A 65 18.00 -4.06 -0.60
C GLU A 65 18.28 -2.81 -1.43
N GLY A 66 17.74 -1.66 -1.03
CA GLY A 66 17.96 -0.38 -1.68
C GLY A 66 16.84 0.13 -2.57
N GLN A 67 15.73 -0.60 -2.67
CA GLN A 67 14.59 -0.15 -3.46
C GLN A 67 13.86 0.99 -2.76
N ASP A 68 13.47 2.00 -3.54
CA ASP A 68 12.74 3.16 -3.03
C ASP A 68 11.25 2.83 -2.89
N ILE A 69 10.87 2.22 -1.78
CA ILE A 69 9.49 1.85 -1.47
C ILE A 69 9.04 2.62 -0.23
N GLU A 70 7.88 3.27 -0.33
CA GLU A 70 7.21 3.89 0.81
C GLU A 70 6.07 2.99 1.28
N ILE A 71 6.05 2.69 2.58
CA ILE A 71 4.98 1.92 3.21
C ILE A 71 4.11 2.90 3.96
N ILE A 72 2.87 3.09 3.51
CA ILE A 72 1.97 4.11 4.04
C ILE A 72 0.64 3.50 4.44
N ASP A 73 -0.05 4.16 5.38
CA ASP A 73 -1.39 3.75 5.79
C ASP A 73 -2.45 4.37 4.87
N GLU A 74 -3.71 3.99 5.09
CA GLU A 74 -4.84 4.47 4.31
C GLU A 74 -4.96 6.01 4.37
N ARG A 75 -4.80 6.58 5.54
CA ARG A 75 -4.93 8.02 5.74
C ARG A 75 -3.88 8.79 4.94
N THR A 76 -2.63 8.36 5.00
CA THR A 76 -1.55 8.96 4.24
C THR A 76 -1.80 8.84 2.73
N PHE A 77 -2.36 7.70 2.31
CA PHE A 77 -2.72 7.48 0.92
C PHE A 77 -3.74 8.52 0.44
N TYR A 78 -4.78 8.79 1.24
CA TYR A 78 -5.78 9.81 0.86
C TYR A 78 -5.17 11.20 0.83
N ASP A 79 -4.26 11.51 1.76
CA ASP A 79 -3.55 12.79 1.75
C ASP A 79 -2.73 12.96 0.47
N LEU A 80 -2.06 11.91 0.00
CA LEU A 80 -1.30 11.93 -1.24
C LEU A 80 -2.20 12.16 -2.46
N LEU A 81 -3.40 11.60 -2.44
CA LEU A 81 -4.37 11.75 -3.53
C LEU A 81 -5.11 13.08 -3.46
N ASN A 82 -5.00 13.79 -2.36
CA ASN A 82 -5.68 15.06 -2.13
C ASN A 82 -7.21 14.92 -2.14
N VAL A 83 -7.72 13.85 -1.57
CA VAL A 83 -9.16 13.56 -1.46
C VAL A 83 -9.63 13.64 -0.01
#